data_f0a8f4d394f33259eeeac38b2f6aed98
#
_entry.id   f0a8f4d394f33259eeeac38b2f6aed98
#
_cell.length_a   1.000
_cell.length_b   1.000
_cell.length_c   1.000
_cell.angle_alpha   90.00
_cell.angle_beta   90.00
_cell.angle_gamma   90.00
#
_symmetry.space_group_name_H-M   'P 1'
#
loop_
_entity.id
_entity.type
_entity.pdbx_description
1 polymer ?
#
loop_
_entity_poly.entity_id
_entity_poly.type
_entity_poly.pdbx_seq_one_letter_code
_entity_poly.pdbx_strand_id
1 'polypeptide(L)'
;IYNSDKLIIIGNPPYNDKTSIVQNHIKNKNYEVDVNLKCRDLGMSFLLSFNELKADYICILHPLSYLIKNANFKILKKFFSNYKLIDSVIISSQIFCPYSLGFFPIIIALYEKNEKGINYDFIKNYNFKTIDDKIFCLNDFDFISKYIDKYPNKNRVSDKVAMFYTMRDINALRRSKTFIKKDCANAVYVPKSKYSLYCYVDVFKQNIKTVPYYFGNCDIMIDYNKFKILEKDFIKASKSKILNSKILDYFENLLGEHYAN
;
A
#
# COMPACT_ATOMS: atom_id res chain seq x y z
N ILE A 1 26.16 -32.02 6.92
CA ILE A 1 25.32 -31.53 8.05
C ILE A 1 26.10 -30.40 8.66
N TYR A 2 25.65 -29.17 8.44
CA TYR A 2 26.27 -28.00 9.07
C TYR A 2 25.82 -27.96 10.52
N ASN A 3 26.75 -28.12 11.43
CA ASN A 3 26.52 -27.97 12.86
C ASN A 3 26.67 -26.47 13.19
N SER A 4 25.65 -25.67 12.82
CA SER A 4 25.60 -24.24 13.17
C SER A 4 24.57 -24.03 14.24
N ASP A 5 24.92 -23.26 15.26
CA ASP A 5 24.02 -22.94 16.36
C ASP A 5 22.84 -22.02 15.95
N LYS A 6 22.88 -21.42 14.75
CA LYS A 6 21.87 -20.51 14.23
C LYS A 6 21.63 -20.65 12.73
N LEU A 7 20.37 -20.62 12.31
CA LEU A 7 19.94 -20.58 10.92
C LEU A 7 19.63 -19.12 10.53
N ILE A 8 20.33 -18.61 9.53
CA ILE A 8 20.11 -17.27 8.96
C ILE A 8 19.66 -17.43 7.51
N ILE A 9 18.58 -16.80 7.14
CA ILE A 9 18.07 -16.74 5.76
C ILE A 9 18.28 -15.32 5.22
N ILE A 10 18.91 -15.20 4.07
CA ILE A 10 19.06 -13.94 3.33
C ILE A 10 18.55 -14.15 1.91
N GLY A 11 17.69 -13.24 1.42
CA GLY A 11 17.18 -13.42 0.08
C GLY A 11 16.29 -12.30 -0.47
N ASN A 12 16.02 -12.42 -1.76
CA ASN A 12 15.08 -11.58 -2.50
C ASN A 12 14.10 -12.49 -3.23
N PRO A 13 13.10 -13.05 -2.55
CA PRO A 13 12.14 -13.96 -3.16
C PRO A 13 11.29 -13.23 -4.20
N PRO A 14 10.84 -13.93 -5.26
CA PRO A 14 9.94 -13.35 -6.23
C PRO A 14 8.58 -13.03 -5.59
N TYR A 15 8.07 -11.82 -5.81
CA TYR A 15 6.78 -11.34 -5.29
C TYR A 15 5.77 -11.08 -6.43
N ASN A 16 5.58 -12.10 -7.27
CA ASN A 16 4.62 -12.06 -8.36
C ASN A 16 3.23 -12.48 -7.88
N ASP A 17 2.26 -11.57 -7.98
CA ASP A 17 0.84 -11.92 -7.86
C ASP A 17 0.42 -12.72 -9.13
N LYS A 18 -0.43 -13.74 -8.95
CA LYS A 18 -1.04 -14.52 -10.06
C LYS A 18 -1.66 -13.62 -11.14
N THR A 19 -2.20 -12.47 -10.78
CA THR A 19 -2.75 -11.50 -11.72
C THR A 19 -1.69 -10.94 -12.67
N SER A 20 -0.49 -10.68 -12.19
CA SER A 20 0.65 -10.20 -13.00
C SER A 20 1.15 -11.29 -13.95
N ILE A 21 1.14 -12.54 -13.51
CA ILE A 21 1.53 -13.71 -14.35
C ILE A 21 0.54 -13.87 -15.51
N VAL A 22 -0.77 -13.77 -15.25
CA VAL A 22 -1.81 -13.86 -16.27
C VAL A 22 -1.75 -12.68 -17.25
N GLN A 23 -1.57 -11.46 -16.76
CA GLN A 23 -1.49 -10.26 -17.60
C GLN A 23 -0.26 -10.22 -18.50
N ASN A 24 0.85 -10.80 -18.06
CA ASN A 24 2.10 -10.84 -18.84
C ASN A 24 2.21 -12.06 -19.77
N HIS A 25 1.14 -12.83 -19.97
CA HIS A 25 1.12 -14.04 -20.81
C HIS A 25 2.26 -15.03 -20.54
N ILE A 26 2.76 -15.07 -19.30
CA ILE A 26 3.77 -16.04 -18.87
C ILE A 26 3.05 -17.39 -18.82
N LYS A 27 3.16 -18.17 -19.91
CA LYS A 27 2.62 -19.54 -20.00
C LYS A 27 3.13 -20.34 -18.80
N ASN A 28 2.19 -20.83 -18.03
CA ASN A 28 2.26 -21.82 -16.95
C ASN A 28 3.67 -22.40 -16.70
N LYS A 29 4.49 -21.72 -15.92
CA LYS A 29 5.47 -22.42 -15.10
C LYS A 29 4.69 -22.89 -13.87
N ASN A 30 4.38 -24.18 -13.84
CA ASN A 30 3.85 -24.83 -12.65
C ASN A 30 4.91 -24.77 -11.56
N TYR A 31 4.85 -23.77 -10.70
CA TYR A 31 5.60 -23.79 -9.46
C TYR A 31 4.82 -24.70 -8.51
N GLU A 32 5.39 -25.84 -8.17
CA GLU A 32 4.90 -26.68 -7.09
C GLU A 32 5.19 -25.98 -5.78
N VAL A 33 4.16 -25.44 -5.15
CA VAL A 33 4.21 -24.87 -3.80
C VAL A 33 3.40 -25.80 -2.91
N ASP A 34 3.95 -26.16 -1.77
CA ASP A 34 3.22 -26.91 -0.75
C ASP A 34 1.85 -26.26 -0.50
N VAL A 35 0.80 -27.09 -0.50
CA VAL A 35 -0.60 -26.64 -0.37
C VAL A 35 -0.81 -25.79 0.88
N ASN A 36 -0.13 -26.12 1.99
CA ASN A 36 -0.22 -25.40 3.26
C ASN A 36 0.47 -24.04 3.25
N LEU A 37 1.37 -23.80 2.30
CA LEU A 37 2.16 -22.57 2.16
C LEU A 37 1.69 -21.73 0.98
N LYS A 38 0.71 -22.22 0.21
CA LYS A 38 0.25 -21.60 -1.03
C LYS A 38 -0.54 -20.32 -0.76
N CYS A 39 0.04 -19.19 -1.08
CA CYS A 39 -0.61 -17.88 -1.09
C CYS A 39 -0.90 -17.41 -2.53
N ARG A 40 -1.73 -16.36 -2.64
CA ARG A 40 -1.96 -15.68 -3.92
C ARG A 40 -0.68 -15.04 -4.45
N ASP A 41 0.13 -14.49 -3.57
CA ASP A 41 1.42 -13.88 -3.84
C ASP A 41 2.54 -14.85 -3.45
N LEU A 42 3.45 -15.11 -4.39
CA LEU A 42 4.52 -16.10 -4.20
C LEU A 42 5.49 -15.67 -3.09
N GLY A 43 5.79 -14.38 -2.96
CA GLY A 43 6.65 -13.89 -1.90
C GLY A 43 6.08 -14.13 -0.49
N MET A 44 4.76 -14.10 -0.33
CA MET A 44 4.11 -14.50 0.94
C MET A 44 4.30 -15.99 1.21
N SER A 45 4.25 -16.84 0.17
CA SER A 45 4.51 -18.27 0.32
C SER A 45 5.95 -18.53 0.79
N PHE A 46 6.92 -17.76 0.32
CA PHE A 46 8.31 -17.84 0.80
C PHE A 46 8.42 -17.46 2.28
N LEU A 47 7.75 -16.39 2.73
CA LEU A 47 7.74 -16.00 4.16
C LEU A 47 7.18 -17.13 5.05
N LEU A 48 6.10 -17.77 4.61
CA LEU A 48 5.53 -18.90 5.33
C LEU A 48 6.48 -20.10 5.33
N SER A 49 7.21 -20.36 4.23
CA SER A 49 8.24 -21.42 4.17
C SER A 49 9.37 -21.16 5.17
N PHE A 50 9.83 -19.91 5.27
CA PHE A 50 10.88 -19.53 6.23
C PHE A 50 10.42 -19.70 7.67
N ASN A 51 9.13 -19.50 7.95
CA ASN A 51 8.55 -19.81 9.24
C ASN A 51 8.60 -21.31 9.57
N GLU A 52 8.33 -22.19 8.59
CA GLU A 52 8.43 -23.66 8.81
C GLU A 52 9.88 -24.10 9.04
N LEU A 53 10.85 -23.44 8.40
CA LEU A 53 12.28 -23.70 8.63
C LEU A 53 12.75 -23.23 10.01
N LYS A 54 11.93 -22.45 10.74
CA LYS A 54 12.23 -21.93 12.08
C LYS A 54 13.57 -21.17 12.15
N ALA A 55 13.92 -20.44 11.11
CA ALA A 55 15.16 -19.68 11.06
C ALA A 55 15.27 -18.70 12.24
N ASP A 56 16.47 -18.51 12.77
CA ASP A 56 16.70 -17.57 13.88
C ASP A 56 16.65 -16.13 13.43
N TYR A 57 17.20 -15.85 12.23
CA TYR A 57 17.17 -14.55 11.58
C TYR A 57 16.77 -14.67 10.11
N ILE A 58 16.00 -13.70 9.63
CA ILE A 58 15.55 -13.63 8.24
C ILE A 58 15.76 -12.20 7.77
N CYS A 59 16.67 -11.99 6.81
CA CYS A 59 16.89 -10.72 6.14
C CYS A 59 16.43 -10.82 4.70
N ILE A 60 15.29 -10.19 4.38
CA ILE A 60 14.69 -10.35 3.06
C ILE A 60 14.15 -9.03 2.51
N LEU A 61 14.10 -8.98 1.17
CA LEU A 61 13.40 -7.94 0.43
C LEU A 61 11.97 -8.39 0.15
N HIS A 62 11.01 -7.53 0.41
CA HIS A 62 9.62 -7.77 0.02
C HIS A 62 8.84 -6.45 -0.15
N PRO A 63 7.69 -6.44 -0.83
CA PRO A 63 6.85 -5.25 -0.90
C PRO A 63 6.45 -4.75 0.49
N LEU A 64 6.54 -3.43 0.72
CA LEU A 64 6.10 -2.82 1.98
C LEU A 64 4.62 -3.15 2.30
N SER A 65 3.83 -3.39 1.26
CA SER A 65 2.42 -3.79 1.38
C SER A 65 2.16 -5.05 2.21
N TYR A 66 3.16 -5.92 2.39
CA TYR A 66 3.00 -7.12 3.23
C TYR A 66 2.81 -6.75 4.71
N LEU A 67 3.48 -5.70 5.16
CA LEU A 67 3.37 -5.18 6.52
C LEU A 67 2.17 -4.25 6.68
N ILE A 68 2.05 -3.23 5.82
CA ILE A 68 1.14 -2.10 6.05
C ILE A 68 -0.30 -2.33 5.59
N LYS A 69 -0.57 -3.32 4.72
CA LYS A 69 -1.94 -3.68 4.34
C LYS A 69 -2.48 -4.75 5.27
N ASN A 70 -3.49 -4.42 6.05
CA ASN A 70 -4.10 -5.32 7.03
C ASN A 70 -4.51 -6.69 6.42
N ALA A 71 -5.01 -6.71 5.18
CA ALA A 71 -5.34 -7.96 4.49
C ALA A 71 -4.11 -8.86 4.28
N ASN A 72 -2.98 -8.29 3.87
CA ASN A 72 -1.73 -9.02 3.67
C ASN A 72 -1.14 -9.46 5.02
N PHE A 73 -1.16 -8.57 6.02
CA PHE A 73 -0.70 -8.88 7.37
C PHE A 73 -1.47 -10.07 7.98
N LYS A 74 -2.79 -10.14 7.76
CA LYS A 74 -3.62 -11.26 8.21
C LYS A 74 -3.23 -12.58 7.54
N ILE A 75 -2.89 -12.60 6.26
CA ILE A 75 -2.43 -13.79 5.56
C ILE A 75 -1.11 -14.28 6.17
N LEU A 76 -0.22 -13.37 6.51
CA LEU A 76 1.09 -13.66 7.10
C LEU A 76 1.05 -13.77 8.63
N LYS A 77 -0.13 -13.85 9.26
CA LYS A 77 -0.29 -13.88 10.72
C LYS A 77 0.59 -14.95 11.37
N LYS A 78 0.68 -16.16 10.78
CA LYS A 78 1.51 -17.26 11.30
C LYS A 78 2.99 -16.87 11.35
N PHE A 79 3.49 -16.20 10.33
CA PHE A 79 4.85 -15.67 10.28
C PHE A 79 5.05 -14.59 11.35
N PHE A 80 4.20 -13.57 11.38
CA PHE A 80 4.31 -12.45 12.31
C PHE A 80 4.07 -12.84 13.78
N SER A 81 3.46 -13.97 14.07
CA SER A 81 3.34 -14.49 15.44
C SER A 81 4.65 -15.07 15.96
N ASN A 82 5.59 -15.42 15.07
CA ASN A 82 6.84 -16.10 15.43
C ASN A 82 8.09 -15.23 15.17
N TYR A 83 7.92 -14.05 14.57
CA TYR A 83 9.04 -13.19 14.19
C TYR A 83 8.77 -11.74 14.60
N LYS A 84 9.82 -11.07 15.08
CA LYS A 84 9.86 -9.64 15.38
C LYS A 84 10.65 -8.93 14.27
N LEU A 85 10.12 -7.81 13.77
CA LEU A 85 10.87 -6.90 12.90
C LEU A 85 11.81 -6.08 13.79
N ILE A 86 13.12 -6.26 13.63
CA ILE A 86 14.13 -5.59 14.45
C ILE A 86 14.79 -4.41 13.75
N ASP A 87 14.88 -4.46 12.42
CA ASP A 87 15.40 -3.35 11.61
C ASP A 87 14.85 -3.40 10.19
N SER A 88 14.81 -2.26 9.51
CA SER A 88 14.39 -2.20 8.13
C SER A 88 14.78 -0.91 7.41
N VAL A 89 14.96 -1.02 6.08
CA VAL A 89 15.16 0.13 5.19
C VAL A 89 14.24 0.01 3.98
N ILE A 90 13.57 1.09 3.61
CA ILE A 90 12.73 1.16 2.41
C ILE A 90 13.53 1.69 1.24
N ILE A 91 13.45 0.97 0.12
CA ILE A 91 14.05 1.32 -1.16
C ILE A 91 12.99 1.38 -2.26
N SER A 92 13.30 2.06 -3.36
CA SER A 92 12.45 2.06 -4.55
C SER A 92 12.63 0.78 -5.36
N SER A 93 11.53 0.21 -5.87
CA SER A 93 11.60 -0.88 -6.86
C SER A 93 12.29 -0.48 -8.17
N GLN A 94 12.54 0.81 -8.39
CA GLN A 94 13.28 1.34 -9.53
C GLN A 94 14.69 0.74 -9.63
N ILE A 95 15.32 0.41 -8.50
CA ILE A 95 16.65 -0.23 -8.45
C ILE A 95 16.65 -1.54 -9.25
N PHE A 96 15.54 -2.28 -9.25
CA PHE A 96 15.43 -3.57 -9.95
C PHE A 96 14.77 -3.46 -11.33
N CYS A 97 13.93 -2.43 -11.52
CA CYS A 97 13.13 -2.24 -12.73
C CYS A 97 13.16 -0.77 -13.16
N PRO A 98 14.31 -0.24 -13.65
CA PRO A 98 14.47 1.20 -13.94
C PRO A 98 13.54 1.71 -15.04
N TYR A 99 13.07 0.83 -15.92
CA TYR A 99 12.15 1.20 -17.02
C TYR A 99 10.66 0.96 -16.69
N SER A 100 10.33 0.62 -15.45
CA SER A 100 8.94 0.44 -15.04
C SER A 100 8.19 1.78 -15.02
N LEU A 101 6.94 1.79 -15.49
CA LEU A 101 6.06 2.96 -15.46
C LEU A 101 5.58 3.34 -14.05
N GLY A 102 5.87 2.53 -13.05
CA GLY A 102 5.47 2.79 -11.67
C GLY A 102 6.41 2.14 -10.69
N PHE A 103 6.85 2.92 -9.71
CA PHE A 103 7.71 2.46 -8.64
C PHE A 103 6.89 2.21 -7.38
N PHE A 104 7.25 1.17 -6.65
CA PHE A 104 6.62 0.86 -5.38
C PHE A 104 7.68 0.62 -4.30
N PRO A 105 7.34 0.83 -3.03
CA PRO A 105 8.28 0.63 -1.94
C PRO A 105 8.53 -0.86 -1.71
N ILE A 106 9.81 -1.20 -1.69
CA ILE A 106 10.34 -2.47 -1.23
C ILE A 106 11.00 -2.22 0.11
N ILE A 107 10.79 -3.10 1.06
CA ILE A 107 11.45 -3.06 2.35
C ILE A 107 12.52 -4.16 2.41
N ILE A 108 13.72 -3.80 2.81
CA ILE A 108 14.74 -4.72 3.30
C ILE A 108 14.43 -4.88 4.77
N ALA A 109 13.96 -6.04 5.17
CA ALA A 109 13.45 -6.28 6.51
C ALA A 109 14.28 -7.34 7.21
N LEU A 110 14.77 -7.04 8.40
CA LEU A 110 15.46 -7.97 9.28
C LEU A 110 14.50 -8.43 10.37
N TYR A 111 14.20 -9.71 10.34
CA TYR A 111 13.35 -10.37 11.32
C TYR A 111 14.19 -11.26 12.23
N GLU A 112 13.85 -11.29 13.51
CA GLU A 112 14.38 -12.20 14.52
C GLU A 112 13.26 -13.10 15.02
N LYS A 113 13.54 -14.38 15.18
CA LYS A 113 12.62 -15.34 15.77
C LYS A 113 12.27 -14.90 17.19
N ASN A 114 10.98 -14.80 17.48
CA ASN A 114 10.48 -14.29 18.75
C ASN A 114 9.07 -14.82 19.03
N GLU A 115 8.88 -15.47 20.16
CA GLU A 115 7.60 -16.08 20.55
C GLU A 115 6.45 -15.06 20.75
N LYS A 116 6.77 -13.79 21.02
CA LYS A 116 5.77 -12.74 21.16
C LYS A 116 5.35 -12.18 19.80
N GLY A 117 6.19 -12.35 18.77
CA GLY A 117 5.94 -11.86 17.43
C GLY A 117 5.67 -10.35 17.35
N ILE A 118 4.93 -9.94 16.33
CA ILE A 118 4.42 -8.58 16.15
C ILE A 118 2.92 -8.62 15.83
N ASN A 119 2.20 -7.59 16.25
CA ASN A 119 0.82 -7.36 15.88
C ASN A 119 0.71 -6.17 14.91
N TYR A 120 -0.48 -5.93 14.37
CA TYR A 120 -0.69 -4.85 13.40
C TYR A 120 -0.54 -3.45 14.03
N ASP A 121 -0.81 -3.29 15.33
CA ASP A 121 -0.60 -2.01 16.03
C ASP A 121 0.89 -1.69 16.16
N PHE A 122 1.76 -2.68 16.35
CA PHE A 122 3.20 -2.49 16.25
C PHE A 122 3.59 -1.89 14.90
N ILE A 123 3.07 -2.44 13.78
CA ILE A 123 3.37 -1.93 12.44
C ILE A 123 2.87 -0.51 12.23
N LYS A 124 1.70 -0.16 12.77
CA LYS A 124 1.18 1.22 12.67
C LYS A 124 2.04 2.24 13.41
N ASN A 125 2.70 1.83 14.47
CA ASN A 125 3.58 2.67 15.29
C ASN A 125 5.06 2.52 14.94
N TYR A 126 5.41 1.68 13.96
CA TYR A 126 6.79 1.47 13.57
C TYR A 126 7.31 2.65 12.75
N ASN A 127 8.50 3.15 13.11
CA ASN A 127 9.20 4.19 12.39
C ASN A 127 9.92 3.59 11.16
N PHE A 128 9.25 3.64 10.03
CA PHE A 128 9.82 3.19 8.76
C PHE A 128 10.87 4.20 8.28
N LYS A 129 12.09 3.71 8.02
CA LYS A 129 13.19 4.51 7.49
C LYS A 129 13.39 4.21 6.01
N THR A 130 13.60 5.24 5.19
CA THR A 130 13.99 5.10 3.79
C THR A 130 15.51 5.13 3.64
N ILE A 131 16.02 4.72 2.48
CA ILE A 131 17.46 4.80 2.17
C ILE A 131 18.00 6.24 2.16
N ASP A 132 17.08 7.21 1.94
CA ASP A 132 17.39 8.65 1.95
C ASP A 132 17.17 9.29 3.34
N ASP A 133 17.20 8.49 4.40
CA ASP A 133 17.03 8.89 5.81
C ASP A 133 15.69 9.56 6.15
N LYS A 134 14.67 9.48 5.28
CA LYS A 134 13.32 9.90 5.64
C LYS A 134 12.67 8.87 6.56
N ILE A 135 11.97 9.35 7.58
CA ILE A 135 11.30 8.51 8.57
C ILE A 135 9.81 8.84 8.55
N PHE A 136 8.95 7.82 8.59
CA PHE A 136 7.51 8.00 8.75
C PHE A 136 6.89 6.88 9.58
N CYS A 137 5.79 7.21 10.24
CA CYS A 137 4.93 6.28 10.97
C CYS A 137 3.52 6.32 10.37
N LEU A 138 2.85 5.18 10.26
CA LEU A 138 1.48 5.16 9.69
C LEU A 138 0.47 5.89 10.57
N ASN A 139 0.69 5.91 11.88
CA ASN A 139 -0.20 6.62 12.81
C ASN A 139 -0.07 8.14 12.74
N ASP A 140 0.94 8.69 12.04
CA ASP A 140 1.05 10.14 11.81
C ASP A 140 0.03 10.64 10.78
N PHE A 141 -0.62 9.71 10.05
CA PHE A 141 -1.55 10.05 8.99
C PHE A 141 -2.96 9.53 9.28
N ASP A 142 -3.93 10.32 8.85
CA ASP A 142 -5.30 9.86 8.68
C ASP A 142 -5.53 9.43 7.22
N PHE A 143 -6.46 8.48 7.01
CA PHE A 143 -6.64 7.82 5.73
C PHE A 143 -8.09 7.89 5.26
N ILE A 144 -8.25 8.09 3.95
CA ILE A 144 -9.56 8.27 3.30
C ILE A 144 -10.52 7.09 3.50
N SER A 145 -9.99 5.88 3.69
CA SER A 145 -10.82 4.67 3.93
C SER A 145 -11.64 4.71 5.21
N LYS A 146 -11.35 5.60 6.15
CA LYS A 146 -12.20 5.83 7.33
C LYS A 146 -13.51 6.52 6.96
N TYR A 147 -13.57 7.20 5.84
CA TYR A 147 -14.65 8.12 5.48
C TYR A 147 -15.49 7.67 4.30
N ILE A 148 -14.89 6.92 3.35
CA ILE A 148 -15.57 6.48 2.12
C ILE A 148 -15.27 5.02 1.78
N ASP A 149 -16.17 4.42 1.00
CA ASP A 149 -15.95 3.13 0.38
C ASP A 149 -14.91 3.24 -0.73
N LYS A 150 -13.97 2.31 -0.77
CA LYS A 150 -12.90 2.23 -1.78
C LYS A 150 -13.10 1.11 -2.78
N TYR A 151 -14.01 0.21 -2.49
CA TYR A 151 -14.32 -0.99 -3.28
C TYR A 151 -15.79 -1.02 -3.66
N PRO A 152 -16.19 -1.84 -4.64
CA PRO A 152 -17.58 -1.91 -5.10
C PRO A 152 -18.57 -2.07 -3.94
N ASN A 153 -19.58 -1.19 -3.92
CA ASN A 153 -20.55 -1.05 -2.85
C ASN A 153 -22.00 -0.96 -3.37
N LYS A 154 -22.27 -1.50 -4.56
CA LYS A 154 -23.55 -1.38 -5.28
C LYS A 154 -24.75 -1.77 -4.45
N ASN A 155 -24.61 -2.79 -3.61
CA ASN A 155 -25.69 -3.31 -2.78
C ASN A 155 -25.97 -2.46 -1.52
N ARG A 156 -25.18 -1.41 -1.26
CA ARG A 156 -25.23 -0.59 -0.04
C ARG A 156 -25.58 0.87 -0.30
N VAL A 157 -25.53 1.31 -1.55
CA VAL A 157 -25.74 2.71 -1.93
C VAL A 157 -26.89 2.82 -2.90
N SER A 158 -27.98 3.43 -2.46
CA SER A 158 -29.21 3.67 -3.24
C SER A 158 -29.27 5.08 -3.85
N ASP A 159 -28.64 6.08 -3.19
CA ASP A 159 -28.65 7.50 -3.55
C ASP A 159 -27.44 7.92 -4.38
N LYS A 160 -27.02 7.07 -5.31
CA LYS A 160 -25.84 7.31 -6.16
C LYS A 160 -25.99 8.57 -7.01
N VAL A 161 -25.05 9.51 -6.84
CA VAL A 161 -24.93 10.73 -7.65
C VAL A 161 -23.78 10.70 -8.65
N ALA A 162 -22.81 9.79 -8.46
CA ALA A 162 -21.68 9.59 -9.35
C ALA A 162 -21.14 8.14 -9.21
N MET A 163 -20.19 7.79 -10.07
CA MET A 163 -19.43 6.54 -9.96
C MET A 163 -17.95 6.85 -9.96
N PHE A 164 -17.21 6.14 -9.12
CA PHE A 164 -15.76 6.24 -8.99
C PHE A 164 -15.11 4.88 -9.27
N TYR A 165 -13.86 4.85 -9.66
CA TYR A 165 -13.16 3.59 -9.87
C TYR A 165 -12.52 3.10 -8.56
N THR A 166 -12.48 1.80 -8.32
CA THR A 166 -11.86 1.18 -7.14
C THR A 166 -10.49 1.74 -6.84
N MET A 167 -10.24 2.11 -5.58
CA MET A 167 -9.00 2.69 -5.07
C MET A 167 -8.31 1.71 -4.11
N ARG A 168 -7.22 1.08 -4.52
CA ARG A 168 -6.49 0.15 -3.65
C ARG A 168 -5.46 0.83 -2.76
N ASP A 169 -4.64 1.68 -3.37
CA ASP A 169 -3.53 2.43 -2.76
C ASP A 169 -3.12 3.60 -3.67
N ILE A 170 -2.17 4.40 -3.23
CA ILE A 170 -1.65 5.54 -3.98
C ILE A 170 -1.09 5.11 -5.34
N ASN A 171 -0.35 4.00 -5.43
CA ASN A 171 0.17 3.50 -6.70
C ASN A 171 -0.93 3.05 -7.65
N ALA A 172 -2.00 2.45 -7.16
CA ALA A 172 -3.16 2.13 -7.98
C ALA A 172 -3.85 3.40 -8.46
N LEU A 173 -4.00 4.42 -7.60
CA LEU A 173 -4.58 5.71 -7.98
C LEU A 173 -3.79 6.41 -9.08
N ARG A 174 -2.44 6.35 -9.07
CA ARG A 174 -1.59 6.90 -10.15
C ARG A 174 -2.04 6.44 -11.54
N ARG A 175 -2.42 5.17 -11.68
CA ARG A 175 -2.73 4.50 -12.95
C ARG A 175 -4.21 4.42 -13.25
N SER A 176 -5.07 4.47 -12.25
CA SER A 176 -6.52 4.27 -12.38
C SER A 176 -7.24 5.56 -12.75
N LYS A 177 -8.40 5.43 -13.40
CA LYS A 177 -9.36 6.52 -13.52
C LYS A 177 -9.93 6.84 -12.13
N THR A 178 -10.47 8.04 -11.96
CA THR A 178 -11.19 8.50 -10.77
C THR A 178 -12.69 8.41 -11.02
N PHE A 179 -13.36 9.48 -11.39
CA PHE A 179 -14.75 9.45 -11.81
C PHE A 179 -14.92 8.71 -13.14
N ILE A 180 -15.92 7.84 -13.22
CA ILE A 180 -16.24 7.04 -14.40
C ILE A 180 -17.70 7.28 -14.83
N LYS A 181 -17.95 7.24 -16.14
CA LYS A 181 -19.29 7.46 -16.71
C LYS A 181 -20.08 6.15 -16.90
N LYS A 182 -19.39 5.05 -17.17
CA LYS A 182 -19.99 3.73 -17.42
C LYS A 182 -19.78 2.83 -16.20
N ASP A 183 -20.85 2.12 -15.85
CA ASP A 183 -20.78 1.12 -14.78
C ASP A 183 -19.91 -0.07 -15.19
N CYS A 184 -19.18 -0.62 -14.22
CA CYS A 184 -18.31 -1.78 -14.40
C CYS A 184 -18.15 -2.54 -13.08
N ALA A 185 -17.51 -3.71 -13.14
CA ALA A 185 -17.27 -4.54 -11.94
C ALA A 185 -16.50 -3.80 -10.83
N ASN A 186 -15.60 -2.88 -11.20
CA ASN A 186 -14.79 -2.09 -10.29
C ASN A 186 -15.40 -0.71 -9.93
N ALA A 187 -16.68 -0.48 -10.26
CA ALA A 187 -17.34 0.78 -9.94
C ALA A 187 -17.71 0.86 -8.45
N VAL A 188 -17.37 1.98 -7.85
CA VAL A 188 -17.79 2.39 -6.51
C VAL A 188 -18.86 3.44 -6.66
N TYR A 189 -20.05 3.21 -6.09
CA TYR A 189 -21.16 4.14 -6.12
C TYR A 189 -20.92 5.24 -5.09
N VAL A 190 -21.03 6.49 -5.54
CA VAL A 190 -20.79 7.69 -4.74
C VAL A 190 -22.13 8.23 -4.21
N PRO A 191 -22.41 8.11 -2.90
CA PRO A 191 -23.60 8.73 -2.33
C PRO A 191 -23.42 10.25 -2.25
N LYS A 192 -24.54 10.98 -2.29
CA LYS A 192 -24.54 12.45 -2.25
C LYS A 192 -23.77 12.99 -1.05
N SER A 193 -23.92 12.39 0.12
CA SER A 193 -23.28 12.79 1.37
C SER A 193 -21.75 12.66 1.38
N LYS A 194 -21.18 11.87 0.47
CA LYS A 194 -19.73 11.61 0.39
C LYS A 194 -19.08 12.17 -0.88
N TYR A 195 -19.86 12.85 -1.73
CA TYR A 195 -19.38 13.32 -3.04
C TYR A 195 -18.11 14.19 -2.95
N SER A 196 -18.03 15.08 -1.97
CA SER A 196 -16.87 15.95 -1.77
C SER A 196 -15.58 15.18 -1.44
N LEU A 197 -15.69 14.10 -0.68
CA LEU A 197 -14.55 13.23 -0.35
C LEU A 197 -14.01 12.47 -1.58
N TYR A 198 -14.89 12.09 -2.51
CA TYR A 198 -14.42 11.54 -3.79
C TYR A 198 -13.82 12.61 -4.70
N CYS A 199 -14.32 13.88 -4.64
CA CYS A 199 -13.65 15.02 -5.27
C CYS A 199 -12.26 15.24 -4.68
N TYR A 200 -12.09 15.11 -3.35
CA TYR A 200 -10.78 15.14 -2.69
C TYR A 200 -9.82 14.12 -3.30
N VAL A 201 -10.24 12.86 -3.45
CA VAL A 201 -9.39 11.81 -4.04
C VAL A 201 -9.02 12.13 -5.49
N ASP A 202 -9.94 12.67 -6.26
CA ASP A 202 -9.68 13.10 -7.64
C ASP A 202 -8.64 14.23 -7.71
N VAL A 203 -8.71 15.17 -6.76
CA VAL A 203 -7.74 16.27 -6.61
C VAL A 203 -6.40 15.76 -6.07
N PHE A 204 -6.40 14.86 -5.10
CA PHE A 204 -5.18 14.19 -4.62
C PHE A 204 -4.43 13.54 -5.79
N LYS A 205 -5.16 12.88 -6.71
CA LYS A 205 -4.55 12.31 -7.91
C LYS A 205 -3.90 13.37 -8.81
N GLN A 206 -4.46 14.55 -8.93
CA GLN A 206 -3.86 15.64 -9.72
C GLN A 206 -2.50 16.08 -9.13
N ASN A 207 -2.37 16.03 -7.80
CA ASN A 207 -1.15 16.39 -7.08
C ASN A 207 -0.23 15.18 -6.78
N ILE A 208 -0.52 13.99 -7.30
CA ILE A 208 0.12 12.73 -6.91
C ILE A 208 1.63 12.69 -7.21
N LYS A 209 2.13 13.55 -8.07
CA LYS A 209 3.56 13.64 -8.40
C LYS A 209 4.41 14.09 -7.21
N THR A 210 3.83 14.87 -6.30
CA THR A 210 4.51 15.35 -5.08
C THR A 210 4.55 14.30 -3.97
N VAL A 211 3.85 13.18 -4.14
CA VAL A 211 3.83 12.09 -3.17
C VAL A 211 5.00 11.14 -3.41
N PRO A 212 5.92 10.97 -2.46
CA PRO A 212 7.07 10.08 -2.61
C PRO A 212 6.72 8.62 -2.86
N TYR A 213 7.63 7.88 -3.46
CA TYR A 213 7.45 6.47 -3.82
C TYR A 213 7.15 5.58 -2.60
N TYR A 214 7.72 5.89 -1.46
CA TYR A 214 7.59 5.08 -0.24
C TYR A 214 6.18 5.09 0.35
N PHE A 215 5.36 6.09 0.03
CA PHE A 215 3.92 6.08 0.33
C PHE A 215 3.06 5.34 -0.70
N GLY A 216 3.66 4.81 -1.75
CA GLY A 216 2.91 4.20 -2.87
C GLY A 216 1.98 3.06 -2.48
N ASN A 217 2.31 2.28 -1.45
CA ASN A 217 1.47 1.22 -0.92
C ASN A 217 0.51 1.67 0.20
N CYS A 218 0.63 2.90 0.69
CA CYS A 218 -0.29 3.47 1.66
C CYS A 218 -1.67 3.73 1.05
N ASP A 219 -2.66 3.85 1.91
CA ASP A 219 -3.94 4.44 1.56
C ASP A 219 -3.79 5.95 1.32
N ILE A 220 -4.80 6.57 0.73
CA ILE A 220 -4.79 8.01 0.44
C ILE A 220 -4.92 8.75 1.77
N MET A 221 -3.92 9.58 2.05
CA MET A 221 -3.85 10.40 3.26
C MET A 221 -4.84 11.56 3.18
N ILE A 222 -5.32 12.02 4.33
CA ILE A 222 -6.21 13.17 4.46
C ILE A 222 -6.02 13.86 5.81
N ASP A 223 -5.98 15.19 5.83
CA ASP A 223 -6.30 15.97 7.02
C ASP A 223 -7.79 16.32 6.93
N TYR A 224 -8.62 15.51 7.59
CA TYR A 224 -10.06 15.64 7.49
C TYR A 224 -10.58 17.00 7.96
N ASN A 225 -9.99 17.56 9.00
CA ASN A 225 -10.43 18.84 9.56
C ASN A 225 -10.13 20.00 8.59
N LYS A 226 -8.92 20.06 8.07
CA LYS A 226 -8.56 21.07 7.05
C LYS A 226 -9.32 20.84 5.74
N PHE A 227 -9.55 19.58 5.32
CA PHE A 227 -10.39 19.27 4.17
C PHE A 227 -11.79 19.87 4.33
N LYS A 228 -12.43 19.74 5.50
CA LYS A 228 -13.78 20.30 5.73
C LYS A 228 -13.85 21.81 5.51
N ILE A 229 -12.79 22.54 5.87
CA ILE A 229 -12.70 23.99 5.63
C ILE A 229 -12.61 24.28 4.13
N LEU A 230 -11.90 23.47 3.37
CA LEU A 230 -11.64 23.64 1.94
C LEU A 230 -12.57 22.79 1.03
N GLU A 231 -13.64 22.23 1.57
CA GLU A 231 -14.52 21.28 0.87
C GLU A 231 -15.02 21.81 -0.49
N LYS A 232 -15.41 23.08 -0.53
CA LYS A 232 -15.88 23.76 -1.77
C LYS A 232 -14.77 23.93 -2.80
N ASP A 233 -13.54 24.24 -2.34
CA ASP A 233 -12.36 24.35 -3.20
C ASP A 233 -12.00 23.02 -3.84
N PHE A 234 -12.04 21.91 -3.07
CA PHE A 234 -11.83 20.55 -3.59
C PHE A 234 -12.88 20.14 -4.63
N ILE A 235 -14.16 20.46 -4.40
CA ILE A 235 -15.21 20.19 -5.40
C ILE A 235 -14.96 20.99 -6.68
N LYS A 236 -14.59 22.28 -6.56
CA LYS A 236 -14.29 23.14 -7.70
C LYS A 236 -13.08 22.63 -8.48
N ALA A 237 -11.98 22.33 -7.80
CA ALA A 237 -10.75 21.83 -8.41
C ALA A 237 -10.95 20.47 -9.10
N SER A 238 -11.73 19.56 -8.52
CA SER A 238 -12.08 18.28 -9.16
C SER A 238 -12.81 18.49 -10.50
N LYS A 239 -13.72 19.48 -10.56
CA LYS A 239 -14.48 19.81 -11.79
C LYS A 239 -13.64 20.56 -12.84
N SER A 240 -12.90 21.58 -12.42
CA SER A 240 -12.12 22.45 -13.32
C SER A 240 -10.78 21.87 -13.73
N LYS A 241 -10.26 20.87 -12.97
CA LYS A 241 -8.90 20.32 -13.08
C LYS A 241 -7.79 21.37 -12.85
N ILE A 242 -8.10 22.44 -12.11
CA ILE A 242 -7.17 23.50 -11.74
C ILE A 242 -7.01 23.50 -10.23
N LEU A 243 -5.76 23.41 -9.77
CA LEU A 243 -5.40 23.51 -8.35
C LEU A 243 -5.14 24.99 -8.03
N ASN A 244 -5.79 25.51 -6.99
CA ASN A 244 -5.47 26.85 -6.44
C ASN A 244 -4.40 26.73 -5.35
N SER A 245 -3.85 27.89 -4.91
CA SER A 245 -2.81 27.94 -3.87
C SER A 245 -3.24 27.26 -2.59
N LYS A 246 -4.48 27.48 -2.13
CA LYS A 246 -5.00 26.86 -0.89
C LYS A 246 -4.95 25.33 -0.91
N ILE A 247 -5.20 24.72 -2.06
CA ILE A 247 -5.12 23.26 -2.24
C ILE A 247 -3.66 22.80 -2.28
N LEU A 248 -2.78 23.55 -2.93
CA LEU A 248 -1.35 23.27 -2.95
C LEU A 248 -0.77 23.35 -1.52
N ASP A 249 -1.07 24.43 -0.81
CA ASP A 249 -0.68 24.63 0.60
C ASP A 249 -1.23 23.50 1.50
N TYR A 250 -2.46 23.04 1.23
CA TYR A 250 -3.03 21.91 1.94
C TYR A 250 -2.20 20.64 1.78
N PHE A 251 -1.79 20.28 0.55
CA PHE A 251 -0.99 19.08 0.30
C PHE A 251 0.44 19.20 0.80
N GLU A 252 1.05 20.37 0.70
CA GLU A 252 2.35 20.64 1.30
C GLU A 252 2.31 20.43 2.82
N ASN A 253 1.32 21.00 3.49
CA ASN A 253 1.12 20.80 4.92
C ASN A 253 0.77 19.35 5.31
N LEU A 254 0.00 18.63 4.46
CA LEU A 254 -0.37 17.24 4.71
C LEU A 254 0.85 16.31 4.67
N LEU A 255 1.76 16.53 3.74
CA LEU A 255 2.95 15.71 3.54
C LEU A 255 4.15 16.23 4.33
N GLY A 256 4.17 17.53 4.72
CA GLY A 256 5.25 18.15 5.49
C GLY A 256 6.60 17.94 4.80
N GLU A 257 7.58 17.47 5.57
CA GLU A 257 8.95 17.19 5.06
C GLU A 257 9.02 16.12 3.97
N HIS A 258 7.92 15.38 3.74
CA HIS A 258 7.83 14.37 2.69
C HIS A 258 7.30 14.94 1.36
N TYR A 259 6.90 16.21 1.32
CA TYR A 259 6.43 16.82 0.08
C TYR A 259 7.57 16.90 -0.93
N ALA A 260 7.40 16.28 -2.10
CA ALA A 260 8.40 16.33 -3.18
C ALA A 260 8.13 17.55 -4.06
N ASN A 261 9.11 18.45 -4.13
CA ASN A 261 9.11 19.64 -5.02
C ASN A 261 9.36 19.25 -6.49
#